data_327135b730f06e111a09bcee1f47ae04
#
_entry.id   327135b730f06e111a09bcee1f47ae04
#
_cell.length_a   1.000
_cell.length_b   1.000
_cell.length_c   1.000
_cell.angle_alpha   90.00
_cell.angle_beta   90.00
_cell.angle_gamma   90.00
#
_symmetry.space_group_name_H-M   'P 1'
#
loop_
_entity.id
_entity.type
_entity.pdbx_description
1 polymer ?
#
loop_
_entity_poly.entity_id
_entity_poly.type
_entity_poly.pdbx_seq_one_letter_code
_entity_poly.pdbx_strand_id
1 'polypeptide(L)'
;MPDAVTIQRMFADVAPGYDRANRALSLGVDVLWRRATVRTVALSPGERGLDVCSGTGDLCFALQRAGATMLGADFCAPMLAHTHAKQPAQTSRPEFLAADAMCLPFADDSFDFATVAFGIRNVADPVVALREFGRVVRPGGRVVVLEFCKPRLPVFAQLYGFYFRQVLPRLGKWICGNKSDAYRYLHDSVQAFPEREHFLELMQRAGLRSPRQRLLSGGIAAIYRAEVA
;
A
#
# COMPACT_ATOMS: atom_id res chain seq x y z
N MET A 1 -7.05 -11.49 -13.20
CA MET A 1 -7.18 -10.15 -12.59
C MET A 1 -7.82 -9.21 -13.60
N PRO A 2 -8.62 -8.20 -13.19
CA PRO A 2 -9.07 -7.16 -14.11
C PRO A 2 -7.86 -6.47 -14.74
N ASP A 3 -8.03 -5.93 -15.95
CA ASP A 3 -6.98 -5.17 -16.61
C ASP A 3 -6.70 -3.83 -15.88
N ALA A 4 -5.55 -3.23 -16.14
CA ALA A 4 -5.09 -2.01 -15.49
C ALA A 4 -6.08 -0.84 -15.66
N VAL A 5 -6.74 -0.74 -16.80
CA VAL A 5 -7.71 0.33 -17.10
C VAL A 5 -8.97 0.19 -16.23
N THR A 6 -9.44 -1.04 -16.04
CA THR A 6 -10.59 -1.34 -15.16
C THR A 6 -10.26 -1.00 -13.71
N ILE A 7 -9.06 -1.38 -13.23
CA ILE A 7 -8.58 -1.04 -11.88
C ILE A 7 -8.49 0.47 -11.70
N GLN A 8 -7.90 1.18 -12.67
CA GLN A 8 -7.77 2.64 -12.63
C GLN A 8 -9.12 3.34 -12.54
N ARG A 9 -10.08 2.94 -13.39
CA ARG A 9 -11.45 3.50 -13.36
C ARG A 9 -12.14 3.27 -12.01
N MET A 10 -12.04 2.04 -11.49
CA MET A 10 -12.61 1.70 -10.19
C MET A 10 -12.05 2.58 -9.07
N PHE A 11 -10.73 2.79 -9.02
CA PHE A 11 -10.12 3.68 -8.01
C PHE A 11 -10.47 5.15 -8.25
N ALA A 12 -10.52 5.61 -9.49
CA ALA A 12 -10.96 6.97 -9.81
C ALA A 12 -12.38 7.25 -9.30
N ASP A 13 -13.29 6.29 -9.48
CA ASP A 13 -14.69 6.40 -9.04
C ASP A 13 -14.85 6.48 -7.53
N VAL A 14 -14.01 5.81 -6.75
CA VAL A 14 -14.10 5.81 -5.29
C VAL A 14 -13.22 6.88 -4.63
N ALA A 15 -12.33 7.54 -5.38
CA ALA A 15 -11.37 8.50 -4.87
C ALA A 15 -12.00 9.59 -3.95
N PRO A 16 -13.16 10.23 -4.25
CA PRO A 16 -13.72 11.28 -3.40
C PRO A 16 -14.11 10.85 -1.98
N GLY A 17 -14.33 9.55 -1.77
CA GLY A 17 -14.72 9.01 -0.46
C GLY A 17 -13.75 7.98 0.12
N TYR A 18 -12.64 7.72 -0.59
CA TYR A 18 -11.74 6.61 -0.33
C TYR A 18 -11.22 6.55 1.11
N ASP A 19 -10.70 7.67 1.61
CA ASP A 19 -10.12 7.70 2.96
C ASP A 19 -11.17 7.50 4.05
N ARG A 20 -12.35 8.13 3.91
CA ARG A 20 -13.45 7.97 4.87
C ARG A 20 -13.94 6.54 4.88
N ALA A 21 -14.07 5.92 3.71
CA ALA A 21 -14.48 4.54 3.58
C ALA A 21 -13.45 3.60 4.22
N ASN A 22 -12.17 3.74 3.90
CA ASN A 22 -11.10 2.93 4.50
C ASN A 22 -11.06 3.07 6.02
N ARG A 23 -11.18 4.31 6.53
CA ARG A 23 -11.21 4.59 7.96
C ARG A 23 -12.40 3.92 8.66
N ALA A 24 -13.60 4.03 8.08
CA ALA A 24 -14.80 3.43 8.62
C ALA A 24 -14.75 1.90 8.56
N LEU A 25 -14.32 1.33 7.44
CA LEU A 25 -14.25 -0.12 7.23
C LEU A 25 -13.14 -0.79 8.03
N SER A 26 -12.04 -0.09 8.31
CA SER A 26 -10.99 -0.59 9.20
C SER A 26 -11.23 -0.26 10.68
N LEU A 27 -12.31 0.45 11.02
CA LEU A 27 -12.54 1.03 12.35
C LEU A 27 -11.35 1.85 12.85
N GLY A 28 -10.63 2.53 11.91
CA GLY A 28 -9.44 3.33 12.19
C GLY A 28 -8.15 2.54 12.40
N VAL A 29 -8.18 1.21 12.35
CA VAL A 29 -7.00 0.36 12.56
C VAL A 29 -5.95 0.55 11.46
N ASP A 30 -6.36 0.96 10.25
CA ASP A 30 -5.46 1.30 9.14
C ASP A 30 -4.42 2.36 9.52
N VAL A 31 -4.76 3.31 10.41
CA VAL A 31 -3.80 4.31 10.94
C VAL A 31 -2.72 3.65 11.77
N LEU A 32 -3.11 2.67 12.62
CA LEU A 32 -2.14 1.94 13.44
C LEU A 32 -1.20 1.10 12.59
N TRP A 33 -1.73 0.49 11.53
CA TRP A 33 -0.91 -0.26 10.58
C TRP A 33 0.10 0.65 9.86
N ARG A 34 -0.32 1.82 9.37
CA ARG A 34 0.61 2.80 8.75
C ARG A 34 1.64 3.31 9.75
N ARG A 35 1.27 3.59 11.01
CA ARG A 35 2.23 3.94 12.06
C ARG A 35 3.24 2.82 12.32
N ALA A 36 2.80 1.56 12.31
CA ALA A 36 3.69 0.41 12.43
C ALA A 36 4.63 0.29 11.24
N THR A 37 4.14 0.60 10.02
CA THR A 37 4.96 0.63 8.80
C THR A 37 6.03 1.71 8.90
N VAL A 38 5.68 2.93 9.29
CA VAL A 38 6.65 4.03 9.51
C VAL A 38 7.76 3.59 10.48
N ARG A 39 7.41 2.94 11.60
CA ARG A 39 8.40 2.41 12.55
C ARG A 39 9.27 1.31 11.94
N THR A 40 8.70 0.47 11.06
CA THR A 40 9.42 -0.63 10.39
C THR A 40 10.38 -0.11 9.33
N VAL A 41 10.08 1.03 8.70
CA VAL A 41 11.03 1.71 7.80
C VAL A 41 12.30 2.07 8.56
N ALA A 42 12.23 2.41 9.83
CA ALA A 42 13.39 2.76 10.69
C ALA A 42 14.20 3.90 10.06
N LEU A 43 13.57 5.08 9.96
CA LEU A 43 14.14 6.26 9.30
C LEU A 43 15.42 6.76 9.98
N SER A 44 16.38 7.14 9.16
CA SER A 44 17.53 7.96 9.53
C SER A 44 17.31 9.42 9.11
N PRO A 45 17.93 10.40 9.78
CA PRO A 45 17.79 11.80 9.40
C PRO A 45 18.22 12.06 7.95
N GLY A 46 17.41 12.82 7.22
CA GLY A 46 17.73 13.24 5.85
C GLY A 46 17.44 12.19 4.76
N GLU A 47 16.92 11.02 5.11
CA GLU A 47 16.60 10.00 4.11
C GLU A 47 15.50 10.43 3.16
N ARG A 48 15.65 10.00 1.89
CA ARG A 48 14.72 10.22 0.80
C ARG A 48 13.97 8.93 0.47
N GLY A 49 12.65 8.97 0.50
CA GLY A 49 11.79 7.82 0.28
C GLY A 49 10.83 7.95 -0.88
N LEU A 50 10.51 6.82 -1.50
CA LEU A 50 9.48 6.70 -2.51
C LEU A 50 8.30 5.88 -1.95
N ASP A 51 7.08 6.42 -2.01
CA ASP A 51 5.85 5.69 -1.69
C ASP A 51 5.12 5.35 -2.98
N VAL A 52 5.14 4.07 -3.38
CA VAL A 52 4.56 3.60 -4.65
C VAL A 52 3.13 3.11 -4.40
N CYS A 53 2.26 3.29 -5.38
CA CYS A 53 0.81 3.14 -5.22
C CYS A 53 0.30 3.99 -4.05
N SER A 54 0.76 5.23 -3.99
CA SER A 54 0.56 6.13 -2.85
C SER A 54 -0.90 6.54 -2.65
N GLY A 55 -1.73 6.43 -3.68
CA GLY A 55 -3.14 6.79 -3.67
C GLY A 55 -3.35 8.23 -3.25
N THR A 56 -4.10 8.43 -2.18
CA THR A 56 -4.34 9.76 -1.57
C THR A 56 -3.21 10.22 -0.63
N GLY A 57 -2.07 9.50 -0.58
CA GLY A 57 -0.84 9.89 0.09
C GLY A 57 -0.75 9.60 1.60
N ASP A 58 -1.66 8.85 2.20
CA ASP A 58 -1.71 8.65 3.66
C ASP A 58 -0.39 8.16 4.27
N LEU A 59 0.29 7.16 3.64
CA LEU A 59 1.58 6.66 4.12
C LEU A 59 2.70 7.65 3.80
N CYS A 60 2.70 8.24 2.61
CA CYS A 60 3.65 9.25 2.18
C CYS A 60 3.69 10.43 3.16
N PHE A 61 2.53 11.00 3.52
CA PHE A 61 2.44 12.05 4.54
C PHE A 61 2.88 11.60 5.94
N ALA A 62 2.62 10.35 6.29
CA ALA A 62 3.04 9.81 7.59
C ALA A 62 4.57 9.70 7.69
N LEU A 63 5.24 9.27 6.61
CA LEU A 63 6.70 9.18 6.53
C LEU A 63 7.35 10.57 6.47
N GLN A 64 6.76 11.51 5.71
CA GLN A 64 7.21 12.92 5.68
C GLN A 64 7.16 13.55 7.08
N ARG A 65 6.06 13.36 7.82
CA ARG A 65 5.94 13.84 9.22
C ARG A 65 6.93 13.16 10.16
N ALA A 66 7.39 11.97 9.84
CA ALA A 66 8.41 11.26 10.61
C ALA A 66 9.85 11.70 10.27
N GLY A 67 10.04 12.65 9.33
CA GLY A 67 11.32 13.27 9.03
C GLY A 67 11.99 12.84 7.72
N ALA A 68 11.35 12.00 6.90
CA ALA A 68 11.87 11.68 5.57
C ALA A 68 11.50 12.76 4.55
N THR A 69 12.28 12.89 3.47
CA THR A 69 11.88 13.62 2.26
C THR A 69 11.16 12.65 1.35
N MET A 70 9.87 12.85 1.14
CA MET A 70 9.02 11.88 0.45
C MET A 70 8.59 12.31 -0.94
N LEU A 71 8.53 11.31 -1.83
CA LEU A 71 7.87 11.38 -3.12
C LEU A 71 6.84 10.25 -3.19
N GLY A 72 5.62 10.55 -3.65
CA GLY A 72 4.56 9.58 -3.89
C GLY A 72 4.36 9.34 -5.38
N ALA A 73 4.22 8.09 -5.78
CA ALA A 73 3.91 7.68 -7.14
C ALA A 73 2.66 6.82 -7.17
N ASP A 74 1.73 7.11 -8.08
CA ASP A 74 0.53 6.31 -8.26
C ASP A 74 0.11 6.28 -9.73
N PHE A 75 -0.40 5.14 -10.16
CA PHE A 75 -0.91 4.97 -11.51
C PHE A 75 -2.23 5.72 -11.76
N CYS A 76 -3.02 5.97 -10.70
CA CYS A 76 -4.33 6.60 -10.76
C CYS A 76 -4.24 8.11 -10.47
N ALA A 77 -4.05 8.94 -11.48
CA ALA A 77 -3.98 10.39 -11.34
C ALA A 77 -5.17 11.03 -10.55
N PRO A 78 -6.43 10.58 -10.70
CA PRO A 78 -7.53 11.05 -9.85
C PRO A 78 -7.32 10.84 -8.35
N MET A 79 -6.62 9.77 -7.93
CA MET A 79 -6.27 9.55 -6.53
C MET A 79 -5.26 10.61 -6.05
N LEU A 80 -4.26 10.91 -6.86
CA LEU A 80 -3.25 11.92 -6.56
C LEU A 80 -3.84 13.33 -6.41
N ALA A 81 -4.90 13.66 -7.14
CA ALA A 81 -5.57 14.96 -7.03
C ALA A 81 -6.10 15.21 -5.60
N HIS A 82 -6.43 14.17 -4.83
CA HIS A 82 -6.88 14.30 -3.45
C HIS A 82 -5.75 14.53 -2.43
N THR A 83 -4.48 14.38 -2.82
CA THR A 83 -3.33 14.67 -1.93
C THR A 83 -3.26 16.15 -1.57
N HIS A 84 -3.64 17.04 -2.48
CA HIS A 84 -3.61 18.49 -2.25
C HIS A 84 -4.49 18.93 -1.05
N ALA A 85 -5.64 18.30 -0.86
CA ALA A 85 -6.56 18.60 0.24
C ALA A 85 -6.03 18.21 1.63
N LYS A 86 -5.02 17.34 1.70
CA LYS A 86 -4.42 16.83 2.94
C LYS A 86 -3.17 17.61 3.38
N GLN A 87 -2.69 18.51 2.55
CA GLN A 87 -1.41 19.17 2.78
C GLN A 87 -1.53 20.24 3.87
N PRO A 88 -0.77 20.16 4.97
CA PRO A 88 -0.70 21.25 5.94
C PRO A 88 0.01 22.46 5.33
N ALA A 89 -0.46 23.66 5.68
CA ALA A 89 -0.02 24.93 5.06
C ALA A 89 1.46 25.29 5.33
N GLN A 90 2.16 24.64 6.25
CA GLN A 90 3.40 25.16 6.84
C GLN A 90 4.62 24.23 6.85
N THR A 91 4.57 23.06 6.20
CA THR A 91 5.69 22.13 6.21
C THR A 91 6.15 21.75 4.79
N SER A 92 7.41 21.33 4.65
CA SER A 92 7.92 20.65 3.46
C SER A 92 6.90 19.59 3.02
N ARG A 93 6.48 19.64 1.75
CA ARG A 93 5.39 18.82 1.21
C ARG A 93 5.98 17.65 0.43
N PRO A 94 5.40 16.43 0.53
CA PRO A 94 5.71 15.38 -0.44
C PRO A 94 5.33 15.84 -1.84
N GLU A 95 6.12 15.47 -2.81
CA GLU A 95 5.77 15.59 -4.23
C GLU A 95 5.03 14.34 -4.68
N PHE A 96 4.16 14.48 -5.69
CA PHE A 96 3.38 13.37 -6.22
C PHE A 96 3.40 13.38 -7.73
N LEU A 97 3.55 12.20 -8.35
CA LEU A 97 3.51 12.04 -9.80
C LEU A 97 2.74 10.78 -10.22
N ALA A 98 2.23 10.81 -11.43
CA ALA A 98 1.62 9.63 -12.04
C ALA A 98 2.70 8.71 -12.61
N ALA A 99 2.76 7.45 -12.15
CA ALA A 99 3.73 6.47 -12.63
C ALA A 99 3.22 5.04 -12.47
N ASP A 100 3.67 4.16 -13.37
CA ASP A 100 3.47 2.71 -13.24
C ASP A 100 4.52 2.14 -12.28
N ALA A 101 4.07 1.36 -11.30
CA ALA A 101 4.93 0.67 -10.35
C ALA A 101 5.93 -0.30 -11.01
N MET A 102 5.61 -0.79 -12.22
CA MET A 102 6.46 -1.71 -13.00
C MET A 102 7.46 -0.99 -13.91
N CYS A 103 7.36 0.36 -14.02
CA CYS A 103 8.27 1.17 -14.85
C CYS A 103 8.38 2.57 -14.23
N LEU A 104 9.16 2.68 -13.16
CA LEU A 104 9.30 3.93 -12.41
C LEU A 104 10.21 4.92 -13.14
N PRO A 105 9.80 6.20 -13.31
CA PRO A 105 10.55 7.19 -14.08
C PRO A 105 11.70 7.82 -13.27
N PHE A 106 12.46 7.00 -12.56
CA PHE A 106 13.61 7.43 -11.76
C PHE A 106 14.86 6.68 -12.16
N ALA A 107 16.01 7.32 -11.98
CA ALA A 107 17.31 6.66 -12.13
C ALA A 107 17.50 5.59 -11.03
N ASP A 108 18.43 4.68 -11.26
CA ASP A 108 18.88 3.73 -10.26
C ASP A 108 19.39 4.47 -9.02
N ASP A 109 19.28 3.86 -7.85
CA ASP A 109 19.83 4.35 -6.59
C ASP A 109 19.34 5.75 -6.13
N SER A 110 18.16 6.19 -6.60
CA SER A 110 17.61 7.53 -6.35
C SER A 110 17.04 7.73 -4.95
N PHE A 111 16.76 6.64 -4.23
CA PHE A 111 16.08 6.65 -2.92
C PHE A 111 16.81 5.80 -1.89
N ASP A 112 16.61 6.12 -0.61
CA ASP A 112 17.11 5.33 0.52
C ASP A 112 16.16 4.17 0.85
N PHE A 113 14.88 4.33 0.56
CA PHE A 113 13.87 3.30 0.76
C PHE A 113 12.67 3.49 -0.19
N ALA A 114 11.96 2.39 -0.42
CA ALA A 114 10.65 2.40 -1.07
C ALA A 114 9.59 1.77 -0.18
N THR A 115 8.36 2.31 -0.23
CA THR A 115 7.20 1.77 0.48
C THR A 115 6.03 1.55 -0.47
N VAL A 116 5.15 0.63 -0.10
CA VAL A 116 3.82 0.48 -0.70
C VAL A 116 2.83 0.02 0.36
N ALA A 117 1.65 0.64 0.42
CA ALA A 117 0.60 0.24 1.35
C ALA A 117 -0.70 -0.09 0.60
N PHE A 118 -1.14 -1.35 0.66
CA PHE A 118 -2.39 -1.87 0.08
C PHE A 118 -2.51 -1.68 -1.43
N GLY A 119 -1.37 -1.54 -2.11
CA GLY A 119 -1.30 -1.28 -3.55
C GLY A 119 -0.73 -2.43 -4.38
N ILE A 120 0.24 -3.17 -3.85
CA ILE A 120 1.01 -4.17 -4.61
C ILE A 120 0.14 -5.30 -5.20
N ARG A 121 -0.97 -5.67 -4.55
CA ARG A 121 -1.91 -6.67 -5.05
C ARG A 121 -2.65 -6.24 -6.31
N ASN A 122 -2.68 -4.94 -6.62
CA ASN A 122 -3.34 -4.37 -7.80
C ASN A 122 -2.40 -4.24 -8.99
N VAL A 123 -1.11 -4.51 -8.81
CA VAL A 123 -0.09 -4.46 -9.86
C VAL A 123 -0.15 -5.75 -10.68
N ALA A 124 -0.01 -5.64 -12.01
CA ALA A 124 -0.13 -6.79 -12.92
C ALA A 124 0.93 -7.87 -12.64
N ASP A 125 2.17 -7.48 -12.39
CA ASP A 125 3.26 -8.37 -11.96
C ASP A 125 3.97 -7.79 -10.73
N PRO A 126 3.69 -8.31 -9.53
CA PRO A 126 4.33 -7.88 -8.29
C PRO A 126 5.85 -8.08 -8.29
N VAL A 127 6.38 -9.10 -9.00
CA VAL A 127 7.83 -9.34 -9.04
C VAL A 127 8.53 -8.28 -9.87
N VAL A 128 7.95 -7.86 -11.00
CA VAL A 128 8.46 -6.77 -11.82
C VAL A 128 8.46 -5.46 -11.02
N ALA A 129 7.36 -5.16 -10.32
CA ALA A 129 7.28 -3.97 -9.48
C ALA A 129 8.32 -3.99 -8.34
N LEU A 130 8.49 -5.12 -7.65
CA LEU A 130 9.48 -5.25 -6.59
C LEU A 130 10.93 -5.12 -7.12
N ARG A 131 11.22 -5.55 -8.36
CA ARG A 131 12.51 -5.29 -9.02
C ARG A 131 12.72 -3.81 -9.28
N GLU A 132 11.70 -3.11 -9.77
CA GLU A 132 11.76 -1.65 -9.96
C GLU A 132 11.99 -0.92 -8.63
N PHE A 133 11.34 -1.37 -7.53
CA PHE A 133 11.62 -0.81 -6.20
C PHE A 133 13.08 -1.04 -5.79
N GLY A 134 13.62 -2.25 -6.06
CA GLY A 134 15.03 -2.56 -5.83
C GLY A 134 15.99 -1.76 -6.71
N ARG A 135 15.62 -1.47 -7.96
CA ARG A 135 16.43 -0.67 -8.88
C ARG A 135 16.55 0.80 -8.43
N VAL A 136 15.42 1.40 -8.05
CA VAL A 136 15.41 2.83 -7.69
C VAL A 136 15.90 3.11 -6.26
N VAL A 137 16.02 2.08 -5.44
CA VAL A 137 16.55 2.18 -4.07
C VAL A 137 18.02 1.76 -4.07
N ARG A 138 18.88 2.58 -3.45
CA ARG A 138 20.32 2.33 -3.39
C ARG A 138 20.67 1.03 -2.66
N PRO A 139 21.81 0.41 -2.94
CA PRO A 139 22.31 -0.75 -2.19
C PRO A 139 22.37 -0.48 -0.67
N GLY A 140 21.93 -1.45 0.11
CA GLY A 140 21.76 -1.31 1.57
C GLY A 140 20.51 -0.54 1.99
N GLY A 141 19.75 0.01 1.03
CA GLY A 141 18.43 0.57 1.26
C GLY A 141 17.39 -0.52 1.50
N ARG A 142 16.13 -0.14 1.63
CA ARG A 142 15.08 -1.09 2.03
C ARG A 142 13.76 -0.90 1.30
N VAL A 143 13.07 -2.01 1.07
CA VAL A 143 11.69 -2.04 0.54
C VAL A 143 10.78 -2.51 1.66
N VAL A 144 9.70 -1.74 1.94
CA VAL A 144 8.72 -2.06 2.98
C VAL A 144 7.31 -2.08 2.38
N VAL A 145 6.63 -3.21 2.52
CA VAL A 145 5.28 -3.44 1.99
C VAL A 145 4.31 -3.66 3.14
N LEU A 146 3.21 -2.91 3.15
CA LEU A 146 2.05 -3.17 4.01
C LEU A 146 0.93 -3.72 3.14
N GLU A 147 0.46 -4.94 3.43
CA GLU A 147 -0.61 -5.55 2.64
C GLU A 147 -1.55 -6.41 3.50
N PHE A 148 -2.75 -6.64 3.00
CA PHE A 148 -3.72 -7.51 3.64
C PHE A 148 -3.25 -8.96 3.66
N CYS A 149 -3.62 -9.66 4.73
CA CYS A 149 -3.46 -11.09 4.90
C CYS A 149 -4.76 -11.73 5.39
N LYS A 150 -4.79 -13.05 5.41
CA LYS A 150 -5.91 -13.82 5.94
C LYS A 150 -5.58 -14.34 7.35
N PRO A 151 -6.41 -14.05 8.37
CA PRO A 151 -6.23 -14.62 9.70
C PRO A 151 -6.26 -16.15 9.66
N ARG A 152 -5.33 -16.81 10.37
CA ARG A 152 -5.28 -18.29 10.43
C ARG A 152 -5.89 -18.87 11.69
N LEU A 153 -6.14 -18.07 12.75
CA LEU A 153 -6.81 -18.54 13.96
C LEU A 153 -8.26 -18.90 13.63
N PRO A 154 -8.72 -20.14 13.80
CA PRO A 154 -9.98 -20.63 13.22
C PRO A 154 -11.21 -19.78 13.58
N VAL A 155 -11.41 -19.48 14.85
CA VAL A 155 -12.56 -18.66 15.31
C VAL A 155 -12.46 -17.23 14.76
N PHE A 156 -11.28 -16.64 14.82
CA PHE A 156 -11.05 -15.27 14.33
C PHE A 156 -11.19 -15.20 12.81
N ALA A 157 -10.71 -16.20 12.08
CA ALA A 157 -10.85 -16.29 10.63
C ALA A 157 -12.33 -16.39 10.21
N GLN A 158 -13.15 -17.14 10.97
CA GLN A 158 -14.60 -17.25 10.72
C GLN A 158 -15.31 -15.92 10.94
N LEU A 159 -15.04 -15.24 12.08
CA LEU A 159 -15.63 -13.93 12.40
C LEU A 159 -15.21 -12.87 11.40
N TYR A 160 -13.92 -12.82 11.06
CA TYR A 160 -13.40 -11.90 10.03
C TYR A 160 -13.98 -12.20 8.65
N GLY A 161 -14.07 -13.47 8.27
CA GLY A 161 -14.70 -13.90 7.02
C GLY A 161 -16.19 -13.53 6.94
N PHE A 162 -16.93 -13.63 8.04
CA PHE A 162 -18.30 -13.15 8.14
C PHE A 162 -18.39 -11.63 7.97
N TYR A 163 -17.56 -10.87 8.71
CA TYR A 163 -17.47 -9.42 8.59
C TYR A 163 -17.18 -9.01 7.15
N PHE A 164 -16.18 -9.63 6.53
CA PHE A 164 -15.69 -9.29 5.19
C PHE A 164 -16.71 -9.61 4.08
N ARG A 165 -17.48 -10.72 4.24
CA ARG A 165 -18.49 -11.15 3.24
C ARG A 165 -19.85 -10.48 3.44
N GLN A 166 -20.26 -10.21 4.66
CA GLN A 166 -21.63 -9.77 4.96
C GLN A 166 -21.73 -8.31 5.40
N VAL A 167 -20.81 -7.85 6.22
CA VAL A 167 -20.87 -6.51 6.83
C VAL A 167 -20.23 -5.47 5.94
N LEU A 168 -19.01 -5.73 5.49
CA LEU A 168 -18.19 -4.80 4.71
C LEU A 168 -18.87 -4.33 3.41
N PRO A 169 -19.49 -5.18 2.56
CA PRO A 169 -20.18 -4.73 1.36
C PRO A 169 -21.41 -3.86 1.68
N ARG A 170 -22.16 -4.16 2.77
CA ARG A 170 -23.32 -3.37 3.18
C ARG A 170 -22.91 -1.99 3.70
N LEU A 171 -21.89 -1.92 4.53
CA LEU A 171 -21.31 -0.65 5.01
C LEU A 171 -20.72 0.16 3.85
N GLY A 172 -19.98 -0.48 2.95
CA GLY A 172 -19.43 0.15 1.77
C GLY A 172 -20.50 0.76 0.87
N LYS A 173 -21.60 0.04 0.65
CA LYS A 173 -22.75 0.54 -0.11
C LYS A 173 -23.41 1.74 0.59
N TRP A 174 -23.52 1.73 1.91
CA TRP A 174 -24.10 2.83 2.69
C TRP A 174 -23.20 4.09 2.68
N ILE A 175 -21.88 3.93 2.75
CA ILE A 175 -20.92 5.04 2.82
C ILE A 175 -20.64 5.64 1.43
N CYS A 176 -20.51 4.80 0.40
CA CYS A 176 -20.07 5.19 -0.95
C CYS A 176 -21.16 5.08 -2.03
N GLY A 177 -22.40 4.77 -1.64
CA GLY A 177 -23.52 4.57 -2.59
C GLY A 177 -23.34 3.27 -3.39
N ASN A 178 -23.87 3.23 -4.63
CA ASN A 178 -23.95 2.02 -5.46
C ASN A 178 -22.60 1.48 -5.99
N LYS A 179 -21.47 1.88 -5.43
CA LYS A 179 -20.12 1.47 -5.85
C LYS A 179 -19.70 0.12 -5.22
N SER A 180 -20.58 -0.87 -5.27
CA SER A 180 -20.39 -2.21 -4.67
C SER A 180 -19.25 -3.02 -5.30
N ASP A 181 -18.83 -2.69 -6.53
CA ASP A 181 -17.83 -3.46 -7.27
C ASP A 181 -16.43 -3.32 -6.68
N ALA A 182 -16.07 -2.14 -6.13
CA ALA A 182 -14.78 -1.93 -5.48
C ALA A 182 -14.59 -2.81 -4.23
N TYR A 183 -15.66 -3.06 -3.46
CA TYR A 183 -15.59 -3.89 -2.24
C TYR A 183 -15.57 -5.38 -2.55
N ARG A 184 -16.27 -5.80 -3.62
CA ARG A 184 -16.16 -7.16 -4.13
C ARG A 184 -14.76 -7.42 -4.66
N TYR A 185 -14.23 -6.49 -5.45
CA TYR A 185 -12.85 -6.55 -5.92
C TYR A 185 -11.84 -6.62 -4.77
N LEU A 186 -12.03 -5.82 -3.71
CA LEU A 186 -11.17 -5.87 -2.52
C LEU A 186 -11.15 -7.29 -1.92
N HIS A 187 -12.34 -7.91 -1.77
CA HIS A 187 -12.43 -9.28 -1.28
C HIS A 187 -11.66 -10.25 -2.18
N ASP A 188 -11.95 -10.24 -3.48
CA ASP A 188 -11.41 -11.20 -4.44
C ASP A 188 -9.90 -11.02 -4.60
N SER A 189 -9.41 -9.79 -4.67
CA SER A 189 -7.98 -9.49 -4.77
C SER A 189 -7.19 -9.94 -3.54
N VAL A 190 -7.73 -9.75 -2.32
CA VAL A 190 -7.10 -10.24 -1.08
C VAL A 190 -7.08 -11.76 -1.04
N GLN A 191 -8.15 -12.44 -1.53
CA GLN A 191 -8.18 -13.91 -1.56
C GLN A 191 -7.16 -14.51 -2.55
N ALA A 192 -6.95 -13.86 -3.68
CA ALA A 192 -6.09 -14.35 -4.76
C ALA A 192 -4.60 -13.98 -4.54
N PHE A 193 -4.31 -12.94 -3.75
CA PHE A 193 -2.95 -12.43 -3.62
C PHE A 193 -2.08 -13.35 -2.76
N PRO A 194 -0.82 -13.64 -3.18
CA PRO A 194 0.16 -14.36 -2.37
C PRO A 194 0.46 -13.63 -1.07
N GLU A 195 0.39 -14.34 0.05
CA GLU A 195 0.61 -13.76 1.37
C GLU A 195 1.69 -14.51 2.15
N ARG A 196 2.25 -13.87 3.17
CA ARG A 196 3.19 -14.45 4.13
C ARG A 196 4.42 -15.01 3.44
N GLU A 197 4.69 -16.32 3.61
CA GLU A 197 5.85 -17.03 3.09
C GLU A 197 5.92 -16.91 1.56
N HIS A 198 4.79 -17.06 0.86
CA HIS A 198 4.73 -16.90 -0.60
C HIS A 198 5.07 -15.48 -1.06
N PHE A 199 4.71 -14.46 -0.28
CA PHE A 199 5.10 -13.09 -0.61
C PHE A 199 6.59 -12.84 -0.35
N LEU A 200 7.18 -13.45 0.70
CA LEU A 200 8.63 -13.41 0.92
C LEU A 200 9.39 -14.04 -0.26
N GLU A 201 8.88 -15.14 -0.81
CA GLU A 201 9.45 -15.76 -2.02
C GLU A 201 9.40 -14.82 -3.23
N LEU A 202 8.30 -14.03 -3.41
CA LEU A 202 8.23 -13.03 -4.47
C LEU A 202 9.29 -11.93 -4.28
N MET A 203 9.52 -11.47 -3.05
CA MET A 203 10.57 -10.49 -2.75
C MET A 203 11.96 -11.06 -3.07
N GLN A 204 12.24 -12.32 -2.74
CA GLN A 204 13.50 -13.00 -3.09
C GLN A 204 13.67 -13.14 -4.61
N ARG A 205 12.63 -13.55 -5.33
CA ARG A 205 12.62 -13.64 -6.80
C ARG A 205 12.86 -12.29 -7.47
N ALA A 206 12.49 -11.20 -6.81
CA ALA A 206 12.77 -9.84 -7.26
C ALA A 206 14.23 -9.39 -6.98
N GLY A 207 15.05 -10.20 -6.29
CA GLY A 207 16.43 -9.88 -5.95
C GLY A 207 16.61 -9.18 -4.60
N LEU A 208 15.53 -9.03 -3.83
CA LEU A 208 15.59 -8.42 -2.49
C LEU A 208 16.14 -9.42 -1.46
N ARG A 209 16.97 -8.93 -0.53
CA ARG A 209 17.67 -9.76 0.46
C ARG A 209 16.95 -9.78 1.81
N SER A 210 17.09 -10.88 2.53
CA SER A 210 16.65 -11.07 3.91
C SER A 210 15.19 -10.63 4.15
N PRO A 211 14.22 -11.04 3.30
CA PRO A 211 12.84 -10.61 3.49
C PRO A 211 12.29 -11.17 4.80
N ARG A 212 11.60 -10.32 5.55
CA ARG A 212 10.99 -10.64 6.83
C ARG A 212 9.56 -10.13 6.86
N GLN A 213 8.71 -10.80 7.65
CA GLN A 213 7.31 -10.39 7.83
C GLN A 213 6.99 -10.15 9.30
N ARG A 214 6.05 -9.24 9.54
CA ARG A 214 5.42 -8.99 10.83
C ARG A 214 3.91 -8.93 10.64
N LEU A 215 3.20 -9.84 11.28
CA LEU A 215 1.74 -9.87 11.26
C LEU A 215 1.15 -8.79 12.17
N LEU A 216 0.04 -8.19 11.73
CA LEU A 216 -0.71 -7.17 12.44
C LEU A 216 -2.15 -7.63 12.66
N SER A 217 -2.76 -7.20 13.77
CA SER A 217 -4.17 -7.45 14.10
C SER A 217 -4.59 -8.92 13.90
N GLY A 218 -3.84 -9.86 14.50
CA GLY A 218 -4.16 -11.29 14.39
C GLY A 218 -3.96 -11.88 12.98
N GLY A 219 -3.24 -11.18 12.09
CA GLY A 219 -2.95 -11.61 10.73
C GLY A 219 -3.93 -11.08 9.67
N ILE A 220 -4.69 -10.00 9.97
CA ILE A 220 -5.50 -9.28 8.97
C ILE A 220 -4.60 -8.51 7.99
N ALA A 221 -3.46 -8.02 8.47
CA ALA A 221 -2.46 -7.37 7.64
C ALA A 221 -1.05 -7.85 8.01
N ALA A 222 -0.10 -7.65 7.12
CA ALA A 222 1.31 -7.90 7.36
C ALA A 222 2.16 -6.75 6.85
N ILE A 223 3.25 -6.48 7.54
CA ILE A 223 4.35 -5.68 7.04
C ILE A 223 5.46 -6.62 6.62
N TYR A 224 5.93 -6.44 5.39
CA TYR A 224 7.08 -7.12 4.83
C TYR A 224 8.22 -6.11 4.68
N ARG A 225 9.43 -6.50 5.01
CA ARG A 225 10.63 -5.68 4.84
C ARG A 225 11.74 -6.54 4.25
N ALA A 226 12.43 -6.02 3.25
CA ALA A 226 13.64 -6.60 2.70
C ALA A 226 14.67 -5.50 2.42
N GLU A 227 15.92 -5.92 2.24
CA GLU A 227 17.04 -5.05 1.92
C GLU A 227 17.38 -5.15 0.43
N VAL A 228 17.82 -4.03 -0.15
CA VAL A 228 18.34 -3.97 -1.51
C VAL A 228 19.80 -4.43 -1.51
N ALA A 229 20.16 -5.21 -2.53
CA ALA A 229 21.47 -5.87 -2.64
C ALA A 229 22.62 -4.91 -2.89
#